data_adf944fa306bf6d9d98a8356286a9bf1
#
_entry.id   adf944fa306bf6d9d98a8356286a9bf1
#
_cell.length_a   1.000
_cell.length_b   1.000
_cell.length_c   1.000
_cell.angle_alpha   90.00
_cell.angle_beta   90.00
_cell.angle_gamma   90.00
#
_symmetry.space_group_name_H-M   'P 1'
#
loop_
_entity.id
_entity.type
_entity.pdbx_description
1 polymer ?
#
loop_
_entity_poly.entity_id
_entity_poly.type
_entity_poly.pdbx_seq_one_letter_code
_entity_poly.pdbx_strand_id
1 'polypeptide(L)'
;MSLADKVLAVNDDLPIRSNEKVHSGKVRSVYWLTDEDSRRLIKERNYDVAANAPLAIMVISDRISAFECIWRGEDNMRGVPGKGSALNAISSHWFKLFREKGLADSHILDIPHPLVWIVQKAKPVMIEAICRQYITGSMWRAYDKGEREFCGIELENGLSRDEKLANILITPSSKGILTGIPGVPEVDDVNITRADIEKNSSAFKFKSQTDIDVYEKLLKEGFSVISEELAKLDQIFVDTK
;
A
#
# COMPACT_ATOMS: atom_id res chain seq x y z
N MET A 1 -21.97 17.59 -20.61
CA MET A 1 -20.70 17.18 -19.96
C MET A 1 -20.46 15.73 -20.29
N SER A 2 -19.42 15.42 -21.05
CA SER A 2 -19.07 14.04 -21.43
C SER A 2 -18.63 13.24 -20.20
N LEU A 3 -18.54 11.91 -20.30
CA LEU A 3 -17.96 11.08 -19.24
C LEU A 3 -16.49 11.45 -19.00
N ALA A 4 -15.77 11.81 -20.05
CA ALA A 4 -14.37 12.22 -19.96
C ALA A 4 -14.19 13.49 -19.11
N ASP A 5 -15.16 14.42 -19.12
CA ASP A 5 -15.12 15.64 -18.31
C ASP A 5 -15.29 15.39 -16.79
N LYS A 6 -15.76 14.19 -16.42
CA LYS A 6 -15.96 13.77 -15.03
C LYS A 6 -14.75 13.04 -14.43
N VAL A 7 -13.70 12.84 -15.20
CA VAL A 7 -12.50 12.09 -14.80
C VAL A 7 -11.43 13.04 -14.27
N LEU A 8 -11.02 12.89 -13.03
CA LEU A 8 -9.81 13.55 -12.52
C LEU A 8 -8.58 12.77 -13.01
N ALA A 9 -8.01 13.20 -14.14
CA ALA A 9 -6.84 12.58 -14.74
C ALA A 9 -5.51 13.21 -14.31
N VAL A 10 -5.50 14.51 -14.01
CA VAL A 10 -4.30 15.27 -13.61
C VAL A 10 -4.47 15.72 -12.17
N ASN A 11 -3.51 15.42 -11.32
CA ASN A 11 -3.56 15.69 -9.88
C ASN A 11 -2.22 16.14 -9.29
N ASP A 12 -1.27 16.53 -10.12
CA ASP A 12 0.09 16.94 -9.75
C ASP A 12 0.44 18.38 -10.12
N ASP A 13 -0.54 19.14 -10.59
CA ASP A 13 -0.46 20.56 -10.97
C ASP A 13 -1.38 21.47 -10.15
N LEU A 14 -1.84 21.01 -8.99
CA LEU A 14 -2.72 21.78 -8.13
C LEU A 14 -1.95 22.91 -7.44
N PRO A 15 -2.61 24.07 -7.17
CA PRO A 15 -1.97 25.25 -6.57
C PRO A 15 -1.74 25.08 -5.06
N ILE A 16 -1.07 24.00 -4.66
CA ILE A 16 -0.73 23.68 -3.27
C ILE A 16 0.74 24.01 -3.05
N ARG A 17 1.04 24.86 -2.06
CA ARG A 17 2.43 25.15 -1.67
C ARG A 17 3.07 23.89 -1.10
N SER A 18 4.23 23.52 -1.61
CA SER A 18 4.96 22.34 -1.19
C SER A 18 6.44 22.68 -0.93
N ASN A 19 7.02 22.07 0.11
CA ASN A 19 8.44 22.17 0.42
C ASN A 19 9.34 21.46 -0.60
N GLU A 20 8.78 20.45 -1.25
CA GLU A 20 9.49 19.55 -2.15
C GLU A 20 8.74 19.46 -3.48
N LYS A 21 9.41 18.92 -4.51
CA LYS A 21 8.73 18.55 -5.74
C LYS A 21 7.58 17.59 -5.44
N VAL A 22 6.43 17.81 -6.05
CA VAL A 22 5.26 16.92 -5.92
C VAL A 22 5.67 15.49 -6.26
N HIS A 23 5.44 14.57 -5.33
CA HIS A 23 5.64 13.16 -5.59
C HIS A 23 4.44 12.61 -6.36
N SER A 24 4.59 12.49 -7.67
CA SER A 24 3.55 12.00 -8.57
C SER A 24 3.76 10.53 -8.89
N GLY A 25 2.89 9.68 -8.35
CA GLY A 25 2.80 8.27 -8.70
C GLY A 25 1.86 8.03 -9.89
N LYS A 26 1.66 6.77 -10.26
CA LYS A 26 0.81 6.37 -11.41
C LYS A 26 -0.64 6.85 -11.27
N VAL A 27 -1.17 6.88 -10.05
CA VAL A 27 -2.59 7.25 -9.78
C VAL A 27 -2.77 8.22 -8.61
N ARG A 28 -1.71 8.57 -7.90
CA ARG A 28 -1.76 9.37 -6.68
C ARG A 28 -0.62 10.38 -6.65
N SER A 29 -0.90 11.60 -6.18
CA SER A 29 0.12 12.64 -5.98
C SER A 29 0.14 13.09 -4.53
N VAL A 30 1.33 13.40 -4.00
CA VAL A 30 1.57 13.82 -2.63
C VAL A 30 2.27 15.16 -2.63
N TYR A 31 1.65 16.14 -1.98
CA TYR A 31 2.15 17.50 -1.77
C TYR A 31 2.63 17.62 -0.34
N TRP A 32 3.93 17.61 -0.11
CA TRP A 32 4.51 17.83 1.21
C TRP A 32 4.36 19.30 1.58
N LEU A 33 3.52 19.60 2.56
CA LEU A 33 3.24 20.97 2.98
C LEU A 33 4.47 21.64 3.58
N THR A 34 4.51 22.96 3.48
CA THR A 34 5.52 23.75 4.19
C THR A 34 5.35 23.57 5.71
N ASP A 35 6.42 23.81 6.47
CA ASP A 35 6.36 23.73 7.94
C ASP A 35 5.35 24.75 8.51
N GLU A 36 5.23 25.90 7.86
CA GLU A 36 4.26 26.93 8.21
C GLU A 36 2.83 26.44 8.01
N ASP A 37 2.53 25.89 6.82
CA ASP A 37 1.20 25.38 6.48
C ASP A 37 0.84 24.15 7.31
N SER A 38 1.80 23.27 7.59
CA SER A 38 1.60 22.11 8.48
C SER A 38 1.20 22.56 9.88
N ARG A 39 1.97 23.48 10.51
CA ARG A 39 1.64 24.03 11.84
C ARG A 39 0.31 24.77 11.87
N ARG A 40 0.02 25.57 10.84
CA ARG A 40 -1.25 26.27 10.73
C ARG A 40 -2.41 25.27 10.67
N LEU A 41 -2.34 24.28 9.83
CA LEU A 41 -3.40 23.30 9.63
C LEU A 41 -3.63 22.43 10.88
N ILE A 42 -2.55 22.00 11.56
CA ILE A 42 -2.63 21.28 12.85
C ILE A 42 -3.42 22.11 13.87
N LYS A 43 -3.09 23.41 14.00
CA LYS A 43 -3.75 24.31 14.96
C LYS A 43 -5.22 24.58 14.58
N GLU A 44 -5.50 24.88 13.31
CA GLU A 44 -6.85 25.22 12.85
C GLU A 44 -7.81 24.02 12.92
N ARG A 45 -7.32 22.83 12.66
CA ARG A 45 -8.11 21.59 12.65
C ARG A 45 -8.02 20.79 13.92
N ASN A 46 -7.19 21.22 14.86
CA ASN A 46 -6.93 20.52 16.14
C ASN A 46 -6.57 19.04 15.95
N TYR A 47 -5.65 18.76 15.03
CA TYR A 47 -5.19 17.38 14.82
C TYR A 47 -4.38 16.86 16.01
N ASP A 48 -4.64 15.64 16.43
CA ASP A 48 -3.91 14.95 17.51
C ASP A 48 -2.56 14.42 17.02
N VAL A 49 -1.65 15.36 16.75
CA VAL A 49 -0.27 15.10 16.33
C VAL A 49 0.65 16.16 16.94
N ALA A 50 1.97 15.92 16.90
CA ALA A 50 2.93 16.93 17.35
C ALA A 50 2.72 18.25 16.59
N ALA A 51 2.83 19.38 17.29
CA ALA A 51 2.58 20.73 16.73
C ALA A 51 3.47 21.09 15.52
N ASN A 52 4.58 20.38 15.35
CA ASN A 52 5.53 20.51 14.26
C ASN A 52 5.57 19.27 13.35
N ALA A 53 4.57 18.40 13.42
CA ALA A 53 4.51 17.23 12.56
C ALA A 53 4.45 17.65 11.08
N PRO A 54 5.27 17.06 10.21
CA PRO A 54 5.19 17.33 8.78
C PRO A 54 3.93 16.68 8.20
N LEU A 55 3.13 17.47 7.50
CA LEU A 55 1.90 17.04 6.86
C LEU A 55 2.05 17.01 5.34
N ALA A 56 1.16 16.25 4.70
CA ALA A 56 0.99 16.28 3.26
C ALA A 56 -0.50 16.28 2.87
N ILE A 57 -0.77 16.79 1.69
CA ILE A 57 -2.04 16.60 0.99
C ILE A 57 -1.81 15.52 -0.06
N MET A 58 -2.59 14.45 0.04
CA MET A 58 -2.56 13.34 -0.89
C MET A 58 -3.81 13.40 -1.76
N VAL A 59 -3.61 13.44 -3.09
CA VAL A 59 -4.71 13.54 -4.07
C VAL A 59 -4.69 12.32 -4.96
N ILE A 60 -5.79 11.57 -4.97
CA ILE A 60 -5.95 10.42 -5.84
C ILE A 60 -6.63 10.84 -7.15
N SER A 61 -6.21 10.23 -8.27
CA SER A 61 -6.84 10.42 -9.57
C SER A 61 -7.72 9.23 -9.94
N ASP A 62 -8.54 9.42 -10.96
CA ASP A 62 -9.39 8.36 -11.54
C ASP A 62 -8.63 7.47 -12.56
N ARG A 63 -7.32 7.71 -12.74
CA ARG A 63 -6.47 6.94 -13.66
C ARG A 63 -6.45 5.46 -13.28
N ILE A 64 -6.33 4.60 -14.29
CA ILE A 64 -6.03 3.18 -14.14
C ILE A 64 -4.61 2.94 -14.57
N SER A 65 -3.85 2.24 -13.72
CA SER A 65 -2.51 1.76 -14.05
C SER A 65 -2.50 0.23 -13.95
N ALA A 66 -2.10 -0.41 -15.03
CA ALA A 66 -1.87 -1.85 -15.08
C ALA A 66 -0.78 -2.15 -16.13
N PHE A 67 0.03 -3.20 -15.91
CA PHE A 67 1.13 -3.59 -16.79
C PHE A 67 2.08 -2.42 -17.11
N GLU A 68 2.44 -1.64 -16.10
CA GLU A 68 3.29 -0.44 -16.19
C GLU A 68 2.75 0.69 -17.08
N CYS A 69 1.50 0.57 -17.55
CA CYS A 69 0.85 1.54 -18.43
C CYS A 69 -0.27 2.29 -17.69
N ILE A 70 -0.40 3.60 -17.98
CA ILE A 70 -1.60 4.36 -17.66
C ILE A 70 -2.60 4.16 -18.81
N TRP A 71 -3.70 3.51 -18.50
CA TRP A 71 -4.71 3.15 -19.49
C TRP A 71 -5.55 4.35 -19.93
N ARG A 72 -5.93 4.32 -21.21
CA ARG A 72 -6.86 5.29 -21.82
C ARG A 72 -8.03 4.52 -22.39
N GLY A 73 -9.23 5.02 -22.17
CA GLY A 73 -10.45 4.53 -22.79
C GLY A 73 -10.76 5.22 -24.12
N GLU A 74 -11.93 4.92 -24.66
CA GLU A 74 -12.49 5.62 -25.81
C GLU A 74 -12.65 7.12 -25.55
N ASP A 75 -12.75 7.92 -26.61
CA ASP A 75 -12.87 9.38 -26.54
C ASP A 75 -11.76 10.05 -25.70
N ASN A 76 -10.54 9.46 -25.70
CA ASN A 76 -9.40 9.95 -24.93
C ASN A 76 -9.65 10.03 -23.41
N MET A 77 -10.60 9.27 -22.90
CA MET A 77 -10.89 9.18 -21.46
C MET A 77 -9.68 8.61 -20.70
N ARG A 78 -9.15 9.36 -19.74
CA ARG A 78 -7.90 9.04 -19.02
C ARG A 78 -8.12 8.38 -17.67
N GLY A 79 -9.18 7.62 -17.51
CA GLY A 79 -9.54 6.94 -16.27
C GLY A 79 -11.00 6.55 -16.23
N VAL A 80 -11.47 6.10 -15.07
CA VAL A 80 -12.86 5.74 -14.83
C VAL A 80 -13.47 6.72 -13.84
N PRO A 81 -14.55 7.44 -14.20
CA PRO A 81 -15.19 8.40 -13.31
C PRO A 81 -15.53 7.79 -11.95
N GLY A 82 -15.10 8.43 -10.88
CA GLY A 82 -15.38 8.00 -9.51
C GLY A 82 -14.48 6.88 -8.96
N LYS A 83 -13.56 6.32 -9.77
CA LYS A 83 -12.64 5.27 -9.29
C LYS A 83 -11.79 5.76 -8.12
N GLY A 84 -11.26 6.96 -8.20
CA GLY A 84 -10.41 7.51 -7.14
C GLY A 84 -11.15 7.64 -5.81
N SER A 85 -12.37 8.17 -5.83
CA SER A 85 -13.20 8.29 -4.62
C SER A 85 -13.60 6.93 -4.04
N ALA A 86 -13.94 5.96 -4.88
CA ALA A 86 -14.25 4.60 -4.44
C ALA A 86 -13.05 3.93 -3.74
N LEU A 87 -11.84 4.04 -4.32
CA LEU A 87 -10.63 3.49 -3.71
C LEU A 87 -10.27 4.19 -2.40
N ASN A 88 -10.43 5.51 -2.31
CA ASN A 88 -10.21 6.23 -1.05
C ASN A 88 -11.23 5.81 0.02
N ALA A 89 -12.48 5.65 -0.34
CA ALA A 89 -13.53 5.19 0.59
C ALA A 89 -13.23 3.77 1.12
N ILE A 90 -12.86 2.84 0.25
CA ILE A 90 -12.48 1.47 0.64
C ILE A 90 -11.27 1.49 1.58
N SER A 91 -10.21 2.21 1.22
CA SER A 91 -9.02 2.30 2.06
C SER A 91 -9.32 2.95 3.42
N SER A 92 -10.12 4.02 3.44
CA SER A 92 -10.54 4.69 4.68
C SER A 92 -11.36 3.77 5.58
N HIS A 93 -12.22 2.93 5.01
CA HIS A 93 -12.99 1.93 5.73
C HIS A 93 -12.05 0.94 6.46
N TRP A 94 -11.05 0.39 5.77
CA TRP A 94 -10.09 -0.54 6.36
C TRP A 94 -9.24 0.11 7.45
N PHE A 95 -8.74 1.33 7.24
CA PHE A 95 -7.99 2.06 8.28
C PHE A 95 -8.85 2.33 9.53
N LYS A 96 -10.12 2.71 9.34
CA LYS A 96 -11.04 2.91 10.44
C LYS A 96 -11.29 1.61 11.20
N LEU A 97 -11.56 0.52 10.50
CA LEU A 97 -11.79 -0.80 11.09
C LEU A 97 -10.57 -1.28 11.89
N PHE A 98 -9.36 -1.13 11.36
CA PHE A 98 -8.13 -1.51 12.07
C PHE A 98 -7.94 -0.72 13.36
N ARG A 99 -8.24 0.57 13.34
CA ARG A 99 -8.21 1.41 14.55
C ARG A 99 -9.27 0.95 15.58
N GLU A 100 -10.50 0.71 15.15
CA GLU A 100 -11.60 0.24 16.02
C GLU A 100 -11.29 -1.11 16.66
N LYS A 101 -10.57 -1.98 15.96
CA LYS A 101 -10.10 -3.27 16.48
C LYS A 101 -8.78 -3.17 17.27
N GLY A 102 -8.20 -1.99 17.40
CA GLY A 102 -6.93 -1.80 18.12
C GLY A 102 -5.73 -2.44 17.45
N LEU A 103 -5.79 -2.70 16.13
CA LEU A 103 -4.70 -3.33 15.39
C LEU A 103 -3.63 -2.32 14.98
N ALA A 104 -4.02 -1.24 14.36
CA ALA A 104 -3.08 -0.23 13.86
C ALA A 104 -3.74 1.13 13.73
N ASP A 105 -2.95 2.17 13.96
CA ASP A 105 -3.32 3.54 13.62
C ASP A 105 -3.07 3.83 12.14
N SER A 106 -3.62 4.96 11.68
CA SER A 106 -3.47 5.45 10.32
C SER A 106 -2.68 6.75 10.29
N HIS A 107 -1.98 6.97 9.18
CA HIS A 107 -1.37 8.27 8.88
C HIS A 107 -2.39 9.33 8.40
N ILE A 108 -3.64 8.93 8.16
CA ILE A 108 -4.72 9.82 7.70
C ILE A 108 -5.25 10.60 8.89
N LEU A 109 -5.18 11.94 8.80
CA LEU A 109 -5.69 12.84 9.81
C LEU A 109 -7.09 13.35 9.46
N ASP A 110 -7.36 13.61 8.17
CA ASP A 110 -8.61 14.17 7.70
C ASP A 110 -8.89 13.79 6.25
N ILE A 111 -10.18 13.81 5.88
CA ILE A 111 -10.68 13.51 4.52
C ILE A 111 -11.60 14.66 4.08
N PRO A 112 -11.03 15.83 3.73
CA PRO A 112 -11.83 17.00 3.39
C PRO A 112 -12.60 16.89 2.08
N HIS A 113 -12.22 15.93 1.23
CA HIS A 113 -12.87 15.64 -0.05
C HIS A 113 -12.67 14.14 -0.40
N PRO A 114 -13.60 13.48 -1.10
CA PRO A 114 -13.47 12.05 -1.46
C PRO A 114 -12.19 11.66 -2.19
N LEU A 115 -11.54 12.60 -2.87
CA LEU A 115 -10.27 12.38 -3.59
C LEU A 115 -9.05 12.90 -2.81
N VAL A 116 -9.23 13.46 -1.60
CA VAL A 116 -8.16 14.17 -0.88
C VAL A 116 -8.05 13.66 0.55
N TRP A 117 -6.83 13.29 0.93
CA TRP A 117 -6.48 13.03 2.32
C TRP A 117 -5.46 14.05 2.82
N ILE A 118 -5.62 14.48 4.07
CA ILE A 118 -4.58 15.13 4.84
C ILE A 118 -3.90 14.06 5.67
N VAL A 119 -2.59 13.92 5.50
CA VAL A 119 -1.82 12.84 6.10
C VAL A 119 -0.60 13.36 6.85
N GLN A 120 -0.21 12.65 7.90
CA GLN A 120 1.07 12.84 8.57
C GLN A 120 2.17 12.09 7.82
N LYS A 121 3.35 12.68 7.68
CA LYS A 121 4.52 12.02 7.08
C LYS A 121 4.98 10.88 7.98
N ALA A 122 5.02 9.68 7.44
CA ALA A 122 5.55 8.49 8.09
C ALA A 122 6.87 8.06 7.43
N LYS A 123 7.69 7.33 8.17
CA LYS A 123 8.90 6.68 7.62
C LYS A 123 8.53 5.25 7.21
N PRO A 124 8.47 4.93 5.92
CA PRO A 124 8.13 3.59 5.48
C PRO A 124 9.28 2.60 5.75
N VAL A 125 8.94 1.38 6.06
CA VAL A 125 9.84 0.24 5.87
C VAL A 125 9.98 -0.06 4.37
N MET A 126 11.15 -0.54 3.95
CA MET A 126 11.45 -0.74 2.52
C MET A 126 11.05 -2.14 2.05
N ILE A 127 9.81 -2.51 2.37
CA ILE A 127 9.22 -3.82 2.06
C ILE A 127 7.82 -3.60 1.52
N GLU A 128 7.46 -4.33 0.49
CA GLU A 128 6.08 -4.56 0.10
C GLU A 128 5.51 -5.65 1.01
N ALA A 129 4.55 -5.27 1.84
CA ALA A 129 3.96 -6.11 2.87
C ALA A 129 2.89 -7.05 2.26
N ILE A 130 3.32 -8.16 1.68
CA ILE A 130 2.44 -9.10 1.00
C ILE A 130 2.06 -10.25 1.94
N CYS A 131 0.75 -10.44 2.11
CA CYS A 131 0.17 -11.55 2.85
C CYS A 131 -0.86 -12.26 1.98
N ARG A 132 -0.86 -13.60 1.97
CA ARG A 132 -1.76 -14.39 1.12
C ARG A 132 -2.20 -15.69 1.76
N GLN A 133 -3.37 -16.17 1.36
CA GLN A 133 -3.91 -17.47 1.77
C GLN A 133 -4.32 -18.34 0.56
N TYR A 134 -3.96 -17.94 -0.64
CA TYR A 134 -4.26 -18.69 -1.85
C TYR A 134 -3.02 -18.75 -2.75
N ILE A 135 -2.78 -19.91 -3.36
CA ILE A 135 -1.67 -20.06 -4.30
C ILE A 135 -2.08 -19.56 -5.69
N THR A 136 -1.80 -18.29 -5.95
CA THR A 136 -2.15 -17.60 -7.20
C THR A 136 -1.04 -16.64 -7.65
N GLY A 137 -1.21 -15.96 -8.76
CA GLY A 137 -0.32 -14.90 -9.24
C GLY A 137 1.13 -15.35 -9.43
N SER A 138 2.08 -14.60 -8.85
CA SER A 138 3.51 -14.89 -8.94
C SER A 138 3.89 -16.21 -8.28
N MET A 139 3.27 -16.52 -7.13
CA MET A 139 3.52 -17.74 -6.39
C MET A 139 3.09 -18.98 -7.20
N TRP A 140 1.90 -18.94 -7.81
CA TRP A 140 1.48 -20.03 -8.69
C TRP A 140 2.40 -20.19 -9.89
N ARG A 141 2.81 -19.09 -10.53
CA ARG A 141 3.73 -19.16 -11.69
C ARG A 141 5.09 -19.80 -11.35
N ALA A 142 5.60 -19.56 -10.14
CA ALA A 142 6.81 -20.21 -9.64
C ALA A 142 6.58 -21.71 -9.39
N TYR A 143 5.50 -22.04 -8.69
CA TYR A 143 5.11 -23.42 -8.37
C TYR A 143 4.85 -24.26 -9.62
N ASP A 144 4.16 -23.74 -10.61
CA ASP A 144 3.86 -24.39 -11.90
C ASP A 144 5.13 -24.72 -12.71
N LYS A 145 6.19 -23.90 -12.53
CA LYS A 145 7.52 -24.15 -13.11
C LYS A 145 8.36 -25.16 -12.32
N GLY A 146 7.83 -25.72 -11.25
CA GLY A 146 8.51 -26.75 -10.42
C GLY A 146 9.18 -26.21 -9.17
N GLU A 147 9.13 -24.89 -8.88
CA GLU A 147 9.63 -24.35 -7.63
C GLU A 147 8.76 -24.86 -6.45
N ARG A 148 9.41 -25.19 -5.34
CA ARG A 148 8.75 -25.69 -4.12
C ARG A 148 9.10 -24.84 -2.91
N GLU A 149 9.77 -23.72 -3.12
CA GLU A 149 10.03 -22.70 -2.12
C GLU A 149 9.63 -21.32 -2.68
N PHE A 150 9.00 -20.51 -1.86
CA PHE A 150 8.64 -19.15 -2.22
C PHE A 150 8.84 -18.20 -1.01
N CYS A 151 9.70 -17.21 -1.16
CA CYS A 151 10.10 -16.29 -0.07
C CYS A 151 10.65 -17.03 1.18
N GLY A 152 11.38 -18.14 0.99
CA GLY A 152 11.90 -18.97 2.07
C GLY A 152 10.87 -19.89 2.73
N ILE A 153 9.68 -20.04 2.13
CA ILE A 153 8.60 -20.90 2.64
C ILE A 153 8.49 -22.13 1.73
N GLU A 154 8.65 -23.31 2.31
CA GLU A 154 8.43 -24.57 1.59
C GLU A 154 6.93 -24.75 1.28
N LEU A 155 6.64 -25.15 0.04
CA LEU A 155 5.30 -25.41 -0.46
C LEU A 155 5.08 -26.92 -0.59
N GLU A 156 3.92 -27.37 -0.15
CA GLU A 156 3.51 -28.77 -0.29
C GLU A 156 3.42 -29.18 -1.76
N ASN A 157 3.57 -30.47 -2.03
CA ASN A 157 3.35 -31.01 -3.37
C ASN A 157 1.86 -31.22 -3.63
N GLY A 158 1.46 -31.13 -4.90
CA GLY A 158 0.11 -31.43 -5.33
C GLY A 158 -0.88 -30.27 -5.19
N LEU A 159 -0.41 -29.06 -4.88
CA LEU A 159 -1.26 -27.86 -4.85
C LEU A 159 -1.80 -27.55 -6.25
N SER A 160 -3.05 -27.15 -6.30
CA SER A 160 -3.74 -26.72 -7.51
C SER A 160 -3.75 -25.18 -7.59
N ARG A 161 -3.90 -24.65 -8.80
CA ARG A 161 -4.03 -23.22 -9.00
C ARG A 161 -5.24 -22.67 -8.22
N ASP A 162 -5.01 -21.53 -7.57
CA ASP A 162 -6.02 -20.80 -6.79
C ASP A 162 -6.55 -21.57 -5.56
N GLU A 163 -5.83 -22.63 -5.15
CA GLU A 163 -6.15 -23.41 -3.96
C GLU A 163 -5.90 -22.58 -2.69
N LYS A 164 -6.78 -22.78 -1.71
CA LYS A 164 -6.61 -22.18 -0.38
C LYS A 164 -5.53 -22.92 0.40
N LEU A 165 -4.52 -22.18 0.85
CA LEU A 165 -3.44 -22.70 1.67
C LEU A 165 -3.90 -22.92 3.12
N ALA A 166 -3.31 -23.90 3.78
CA ALA A 166 -3.58 -24.23 5.19
C ALA A 166 -3.30 -23.03 6.13
N ASN A 167 -2.26 -22.26 5.82
CA ASN A 167 -1.83 -21.12 6.61
C ASN A 167 -1.81 -19.84 5.79
N ILE A 168 -1.96 -18.69 6.48
CA ILE A 168 -1.69 -17.37 5.92
C ILE A 168 -0.17 -17.20 5.82
N LEU A 169 0.33 -16.95 4.61
CA LEU A 169 1.73 -16.79 4.32
C LEU A 169 2.10 -15.31 4.17
N ILE A 170 3.27 -14.92 4.69
CA ILE A 170 3.89 -13.61 4.45
C ILE A 170 4.96 -13.81 3.39
N THR A 171 4.80 -13.17 2.24
CA THR A 171 5.65 -13.33 1.06
C THR A 171 6.13 -11.96 0.57
N PRO A 172 7.02 -11.31 1.32
CA PRO A 172 7.42 -9.94 1.06
C PRO A 172 8.26 -9.79 -0.20
N SER A 173 8.23 -8.60 -0.79
CA SER A 173 9.21 -8.16 -1.78
C SER A 173 9.88 -6.86 -1.35
N SER A 174 11.00 -6.54 -1.97
CA SER A 174 11.67 -5.25 -1.76
C SER A 174 10.78 -4.12 -2.28
N LYS A 175 10.85 -2.96 -1.61
CA LYS A 175 10.21 -1.73 -2.07
C LYS A 175 11.26 -0.79 -2.64
N GLY A 176 11.21 -0.57 -3.94
CA GLY A 176 12.23 0.16 -4.66
C GLY A 176 13.53 -0.64 -4.86
N ILE A 177 14.46 -0.05 -5.58
CA ILE A 177 15.78 -0.66 -5.80
C ILE A 177 16.62 -0.45 -4.54
N LEU A 178 16.95 -1.53 -3.87
CA LEU A 178 17.84 -1.53 -2.72
C LEU A 178 19.23 -1.99 -3.15
N THR A 179 20.24 -1.21 -2.79
CA THR A 179 21.64 -1.48 -3.17
C THR A 179 22.47 -1.95 -1.99
N GLY A 180 23.46 -2.79 -2.27
CA GLY A 180 24.42 -3.24 -1.26
C GLY A 180 23.87 -4.20 -0.21
N ILE A 181 22.73 -4.87 -0.47
CA ILE A 181 22.17 -5.89 0.41
C ILE A 181 22.63 -7.27 -0.09
N PRO A 182 23.48 -7.99 0.66
CA PRO A 182 23.95 -9.31 0.25
C PRO A 182 22.80 -10.29 0.02
N GLY A 183 22.77 -10.92 -1.16
CA GLY A 183 21.76 -11.91 -1.53
C GLY A 183 20.45 -11.34 -2.09
N VAL A 184 20.27 -10.02 -2.07
CA VAL A 184 19.09 -9.35 -2.65
C VAL A 184 19.49 -8.66 -3.95
N PRO A 185 18.92 -9.03 -5.10
CA PRO A 185 19.17 -8.35 -6.37
C PRO A 185 18.81 -6.86 -6.35
N GLU A 186 19.60 -6.02 -7.01
CA GLU A 186 19.40 -4.57 -7.08
C GLU A 186 18.36 -4.18 -8.15
N VAL A 187 17.16 -4.74 -8.00
CA VAL A 187 15.99 -4.41 -8.83
C VAL A 187 14.77 -4.19 -7.92
N ASP A 188 13.70 -3.61 -8.46
CA ASP A 188 12.46 -3.39 -7.73
C ASP A 188 11.63 -4.67 -7.63
N ASP A 189 10.76 -4.76 -6.63
CA ASP A 189 9.80 -5.87 -6.43
C ASP A 189 10.45 -7.28 -6.34
N VAL A 190 11.66 -7.39 -5.79
CA VAL A 190 12.34 -8.69 -5.59
C VAL A 190 11.75 -9.42 -4.40
N ASN A 191 11.37 -10.69 -4.58
CA ASN A 191 11.01 -11.57 -3.48
C ASN A 191 12.15 -11.68 -2.48
N ILE A 192 11.85 -11.46 -1.20
CA ILE A 192 12.81 -11.54 -0.09
C ILE A 192 12.31 -12.50 0.97
N THR A 193 13.22 -13.06 1.74
CA THR A 193 12.89 -13.96 2.85
C THR A 193 12.88 -13.20 4.18
N ARG A 194 12.23 -13.76 5.19
CA ARG A 194 12.37 -13.28 6.56
C ARG A 194 13.84 -13.20 7.00
N ALA A 195 14.65 -14.18 6.66
CA ALA A 195 16.07 -14.21 6.99
C ALA A 195 16.86 -13.05 6.35
N ASP A 196 16.52 -12.66 5.10
CA ASP A 196 17.10 -11.48 4.45
C ASP A 196 16.76 -10.21 5.23
N ILE A 197 15.51 -10.07 5.68
CA ILE A 197 15.06 -8.92 6.46
C ILE A 197 15.77 -8.86 7.80
N GLU A 198 15.86 -9.97 8.54
CA GLU A 198 16.53 -10.04 9.84
C GLU A 198 18.02 -9.69 9.73
N LYS A 199 18.69 -10.28 8.75
CA LYS A 199 20.12 -10.04 8.52
C LYS A 199 20.43 -8.60 8.11
N ASN A 200 19.50 -7.93 7.43
CA ASN A 200 19.68 -6.59 6.86
C ASN A 200 18.62 -5.59 7.36
N SER A 201 18.16 -5.73 8.60
CA SER A 201 17.01 -4.99 9.15
C SER A 201 17.11 -3.46 8.98
N SER A 202 18.31 -2.90 9.16
CA SER A 202 18.55 -1.46 8.98
C SER A 202 18.40 -0.99 7.53
N ALA A 203 18.79 -1.81 6.55
CA ALA A 203 18.60 -1.50 5.13
C ALA A 203 17.12 -1.49 4.74
N PHE A 204 16.33 -2.39 5.33
CA PHE A 204 14.87 -2.40 5.22
C PHE A 204 14.19 -1.39 6.16
N LYS A 205 14.96 -0.59 6.90
CA LYS A 205 14.49 0.45 7.85
C LYS A 205 13.67 -0.07 9.02
N PHE A 206 13.84 -1.30 9.43
CA PHE A 206 13.42 -1.78 10.74
C PHE A 206 14.42 -1.34 11.81
N LYS A 207 13.94 -0.99 12.98
CA LYS A 207 14.79 -0.53 14.10
C LYS A 207 15.29 -1.68 14.96
N SER A 208 14.55 -2.78 14.99
CA SER A 208 14.82 -3.95 15.83
C SER A 208 14.19 -5.22 15.26
N GLN A 209 14.62 -6.37 15.77
CA GLN A 209 13.96 -7.66 15.50
C GLN A 209 12.50 -7.65 15.94
N THR A 210 12.20 -7.04 17.09
CA THR A 210 10.82 -6.91 17.59
C THR A 210 9.92 -6.18 16.61
N ASP A 211 10.42 -5.17 15.89
CA ASP A 211 9.62 -4.48 14.86
C ASP A 211 9.23 -5.40 13.70
N ILE A 212 10.11 -6.36 13.35
CA ILE A 212 9.82 -7.37 12.32
C ILE A 212 8.72 -8.32 12.81
N ASP A 213 8.79 -8.77 14.05
CA ASP A 213 7.78 -9.64 14.66
C ASP A 213 6.41 -8.93 14.75
N VAL A 214 6.41 -7.65 15.15
CA VAL A 214 5.21 -6.82 15.19
C VAL A 214 4.63 -6.63 13.78
N TYR A 215 5.46 -6.34 12.80
CA TYR A 215 5.05 -6.23 11.39
C TYR A 215 4.33 -7.49 10.90
N GLU A 216 4.94 -8.66 11.10
CA GLU A 216 4.34 -9.93 10.66
C GLU A 216 3.04 -10.26 11.38
N LYS A 217 3.00 -10.01 12.70
CA LYS A 217 1.79 -10.19 13.50
C LYS A 217 0.66 -9.31 12.98
N LEU A 218 0.89 -8.00 12.84
CA LEU A 218 -0.12 -7.05 12.39
C LEU A 218 -0.60 -7.37 10.96
N LEU A 219 0.30 -7.82 10.09
CA LEU A 219 -0.05 -8.18 8.72
C LEU A 219 -0.99 -9.40 8.68
N LYS A 220 -0.70 -10.45 9.47
CA LYS A 220 -1.56 -11.65 9.57
C LYS A 220 -2.91 -11.34 10.24
N GLU A 221 -2.91 -10.58 11.33
CA GLU A 221 -4.14 -10.18 12.02
C GLU A 221 -5.01 -9.29 11.12
N GLY A 222 -4.40 -8.31 10.43
CA GLY A 222 -5.09 -7.45 9.47
C GLY A 222 -5.68 -8.25 8.31
N PHE A 223 -4.93 -9.21 7.75
CA PHE A 223 -5.43 -10.12 6.72
C PHE A 223 -6.66 -10.90 7.20
N SER A 224 -6.60 -11.46 8.40
CA SER A 224 -7.73 -12.21 9.00
C SER A 224 -8.96 -11.34 9.16
N VAL A 225 -8.79 -10.12 9.67
CA VAL A 225 -9.90 -9.16 9.85
C VAL A 225 -10.54 -8.81 8.51
N ILE A 226 -9.76 -8.52 7.47
CA ILE A 226 -10.31 -8.24 6.14
C ILE A 226 -11.03 -9.46 5.58
N SER A 227 -10.43 -10.66 5.72
CA SER A 227 -11.03 -11.91 5.24
C SER A 227 -12.38 -12.18 5.90
N GLU A 228 -12.49 -11.97 7.21
CA GLU A 228 -13.74 -12.14 7.96
C GLU A 228 -14.83 -11.15 7.52
N GLU A 229 -14.47 -9.89 7.31
CA GLU A 229 -15.44 -8.87 6.88
C GLU A 229 -15.91 -9.13 5.44
N LEU A 230 -15.01 -9.51 4.54
CA LEU A 230 -15.35 -9.81 3.15
C LEU A 230 -16.16 -11.11 3.02
N ALA A 231 -15.90 -12.12 3.89
CA ALA A 231 -16.69 -13.34 3.92
C ALA A 231 -18.18 -13.09 4.26
N LYS A 232 -18.50 -12.05 5.02
CA LYS A 232 -19.90 -11.64 5.29
C LYS A 232 -20.61 -11.14 4.03
N LEU A 233 -19.86 -10.83 2.99
CA LEU A 233 -20.34 -10.35 1.69
C LEU A 233 -20.16 -11.41 0.60
N ASP A 234 -19.94 -12.67 0.98
CA ASP A 234 -19.63 -13.77 0.06
C ASP A 234 -18.41 -13.49 -0.85
N GLN A 235 -17.44 -12.72 -0.34
CA GLN A 235 -16.19 -12.37 -1.05
C GLN A 235 -15.00 -13.11 -0.44
N ILE A 236 -14.06 -13.48 -1.30
CA ILE A 236 -12.82 -14.15 -0.91
C ILE A 236 -11.68 -13.12 -0.95
N PHE A 237 -10.97 -12.97 0.17
CA PHE A 237 -9.75 -12.17 0.23
C PHE A 237 -8.55 -13.06 -0.08
N VAL A 238 -7.96 -12.87 -1.24
CA VAL A 238 -6.91 -13.76 -1.78
C VAL A 238 -5.54 -13.38 -1.26
N ASP A 239 -5.17 -12.11 -1.45
CA ASP A 239 -3.90 -11.54 -0.99
C ASP A 239 -4.03 -10.03 -0.75
N THR A 240 -3.02 -9.45 -0.12
CA THR A 240 -2.85 -8.00 0.07
C THR A 240 -1.41 -7.60 -0.24
N LYS A 241 -1.24 -6.34 -0.63
CA LYS A 241 0.06 -5.72 -0.89
C LYS A 241 0.06 -4.25 -0.44
#